data_ada8d8a75196fe135aa8c1ddb6e4ba03
#
_entry.id   ada8d8a75196fe135aa8c1ddb6e4ba03
#
_cell.length_a   1.000
_cell.length_b   1.000
_cell.length_c   1.000
_cell.angle_alpha   90.00
_cell.angle_beta   90.00
_cell.angle_gamma   90.00
#
_symmetry.space_group_name_H-M   'P 1'
#
loop_
_entity.id
_entity.type
_entity.pdbx_description
1 polymer ?
#
loop_
_entity_poly.entity_id
_entity_poly.type
_entity_poly.pdbx_seq_one_letter_code
_entity_poly.pdbx_strand_id
1 'polypeptide(L)'
;TEPGKKAEVIVFSGDIGNTHQPLIKDPANPGHADYLIMESTYGDRSHCPKPDYLGELTDVLQTTFDKGGNVVIPSFAVGRTQELLYFLRQIKAEGRVTGHGNFPVYVDSPLASKSTTIFRENFSECYDEEALALVQARQNPLQFPGLHISETKEESMAINTDPVPKVIISAAGMCDAGRIRHHLKYNLWRPECTV
;
A
#
# COMPACT_ATOMS: atom_id res chain seq x y z
N THR A 1 -31.66 25.23 -3.36
CA THR A 1 -31.56 26.63 -3.83
C THR A 1 -32.94 27.27 -3.76
N GLU A 2 -33.06 28.36 -3.01
CA GLU A 2 -34.29 29.16 -3.02
C GLU A 2 -34.43 29.88 -4.38
N PRO A 3 -35.63 29.94 -4.96
CA PRO A 3 -35.83 30.65 -6.21
C PRO A 3 -35.40 32.12 -6.13
N GLY A 4 -34.49 32.55 -6.99
CA GLY A 4 -34.00 33.94 -7.06
C GLY A 4 -32.75 34.26 -6.26
N LYS A 5 -32.18 33.29 -5.48
CA LYS A 5 -30.87 33.44 -4.82
C LYS A 5 -29.77 32.80 -5.69
N LYS A 6 -28.58 33.41 -5.66
CA LYS A 6 -27.37 32.85 -6.28
C LYS A 6 -27.05 31.51 -5.60
N ALA A 7 -26.76 30.50 -6.37
CA ALA A 7 -26.28 29.23 -5.82
C ALA A 7 -24.93 29.42 -5.11
N GLU A 8 -24.79 28.93 -3.90
CA GLU A 8 -23.54 28.91 -3.15
C GLU A 8 -22.92 27.52 -3.28
N VAL A 9 -21.61 27.45 -3.43
CA VAL A 9 -20.81 26.23 -3.55
C VAL A 9 -20.10 25.97 -2.23
N ILE A 10 -20.41 24.83 -1.62
CA ILE A 10 -19.74 24.36 -0.41
C ILE A 10 -18.89 23.14 -0.78
N VAL A 11 -17.61 23.20 -0.44
CA VAL A 11 -16.66 22.10 -0.70
C VAL A 11 -16.22 21.49 0.63
N PHE A 12 -16.29 20.16 0.71
CA PHE A 12 -15.74 19.35 1.79
C PHE A 12 -14.54 18.60 1.23
N SER A 13 -13.34 18.82 1.78
CA SER A 13 -12.13 18.20 1.27
C SER A 13 -12.06 16.69 1.57
N GLY A 14 -12.65 16.24 2.67
CA GLY A 14 -12.25 14.96 3.24
C GLY A 14 -10.74 14.94 3.52
N ASP A 15 -10.12 13.78 3.41
CA ASP A 15 -8.66 13.61 3.48
C ASP A 15 -8.08 13.86 2.10
N ILE A 16 -7.31 14.94 1.92
CA ILE A 16 -6.78 15.33 0.60
C ILE A 16 -5.60 14.45 0.18
N GLY A 17 -4.77 14.04 1.14
CA GLY A 17 -3.53 13.29 0.89
C GLY A 17 -2.43 14.13 0.23
N ASN A 18 -1.41 13.45 -0.26
CA ASN A 18 -0.27 14.06 -0.92
C ASN A 18 -0.39 14.00 -2.44
N THR A 19 0.33 14.90 -3.12
CA THR A 19 0.52 14.85 -4.56
C THR A 19 1.65 13.88 -4.94
N HIS A 20 1.65 13.43 -6.19
CA HIS A 20 2.66 12.52 -6.76
C HIS A 20 2.80 11.22 -5.95
N GLN A 21 1.69 10.67 -5.48
CA GLN A 21 1.65 9.33 -4.94
C GLN A 21 1.71 8.32 -6.08
N PRO A 22 2.46 7.22 -5.94
CA PRO A 22 2.50 6.20 -6.98
C PRO A 22 1.15 5.52 -7.14
N LEU A 23 0.86 5.01 -8.32
CA LEU A 23 -0.32 4.24 -8.69
C LEU A 23 -1.57 5.07 -8.95
N ILE A 24 -1.82 6.13 -8.19
CA ILE A 24 -3.07 6.91 -8.28
C ILE A 24 -2.81 8.35 -8.72
N LYS A 25 -3.80 8.91 -9.44
CA LYS A 25 -3.79 10.32 -9.85
C LYS A 25 -3.74 11.26 -8.66
N ASP A 26 -3.16 12.41 -8.87
CA ASP A 26 -3.19 13.50 -7.90
C ASP A 26 -4.63 13.98 -7.63
N PRO A 27 -4.89 14.53 -6.44
CA PRO A 27 -6.17 15.13 -6.11
C PRO A 27 -6.57 16.21 -7.11
N ALA A 28 -7.81 16.18 -7.57
CA ALA A 28 -8.34 17.20 -8.47
C ALA A 28 -8.65 18.49 -7.71
N ASN A 29 -8.35 19.64 -8.34
CA ASN A 29 -8.75 20.93 -7.80
C ASN A 29 -10.29 21.09 -7.94
N PRO A 30 -11.04 21.32 -6.85
CA PRO A 30 -12.48 21.45 -6.90
C PRO A 30 -12.95 22.77 -7.56
N GLY A 31 -12.04 23.69 -7.89
CA GLY A 31 -12.36 25.00 -8.48
C GLY A 31 -12.82 26.02 -7.44
N HIS A 32 -13.81 26.85 -7.82
CA HIS A 32 -14.35 27.88 -6.95
C HIS A 32 -15.23 27.29 -5.84
N ALA A 33 -15.04 27.76 -4.62
CA ALA A 33 -15.91 27.50 -3.47
C ALA A 33 -16.26 28.82 -2.76
N ASP A 34 -17.52 28.99 -2.40
CA ASP A 34 -17.94 30.07 -1.50
C ASP A 34 -17.61 29.73 -0.03
N TYR A 35 -17.68 28.44 0.30
CA TYR A 35 -17.30 27.89 1.62
C TYR A 35 -16.46 26.63 1.44
N LEU A 36 -15.34 26.53 2.21
CA LEU A 36 -14.46 25.37 2.22
C LEU A 36 -14.38 24.80 3.65
N ILE A 37 -14.70 23.53 3.78
CA ILE A 37 -14.50 22.74 5.00
C ILE A 37 -13.43 21.72 4.69
N MET A 38 -12.24 21.86 5.32
CA MET A 38 -11.07 21.03 5.03
C MET A 38 -10.43 20.48 6.29
N GLU A 39 -9.77 19.34 6.15
CA GLU A 39 -8.92 18.79 7.20
C GLU A 39 -7.72 19.71 7.48
N SER A 40 -7.12 19.57 8.66
CA SER A 40 -5.94 20.35 9.06
C SER A 40 -4.94 19.52 9.87
N THR A 41 -4.88 18.23 9.65
CA THR A 41 -4.04 17.28 10.40
C THR A 41 -2.57 17.69 10.43
N TYR A 42 -2.07 18.20 9.32
CA TYR A 42 -0.71 18.74 9.19
C TYR A 42 -0.69 20.24 8.87
N GLY A 43 -1.73 20.97 9.27
CA GLY A 43 -1.86 22.41 8.97
C GLY A 43 -0.81 23.31 9.63
N ASP A 44 -0.11 22.80 10.63
CA ASP A 44 0.93 23.50 11.40
C ASP A 44 2.37 23.18 10.95
N ARG A 45 2.55 22.26 10.00
CA ARG A 45 3.89 21.79 9.58
C ARG A 45 3.91 21.25 8.15
N SER A 46 5.09 21.27 7.55
CA SER A 46 5.36 20.62 6.28
C SER A 46 5.94 19.21 6.51
N HIS A 47 5.61 18.29 5.62
CA HIS A 47 6.29 17.00 5.58
C HIS A 47 7.77 17.19 5.18
N CYS A 48 8.63 16.28 5.63
CA CYS A 48 9.99 16.18 5.11
C CYS A 48 9.95 15.91 3.59
N PRO A 49 11.03 16.24 2.86
CA PRO A 49 11.16 15.83 1.47
C PRO A 49 10.86 14.34 1.32
N LYS A 50 10.21 13.95 0.22
CA LYS A 50 9.89 12.53 -0.02
C LYS A 50 11.15 11.69 -0.01
N PRO A 51 11.25 10.66 0.85
CA PRO A 51 12.37 9.73 0.82
C PRO A 51 12.31 8.87 -0.45
N ASP A 52 13.41 8.23 -0.79
CA ASP A 52 13.43 7.17 -1.80
C ASP A 52 12.81 5.90 -1.24
N TYR A 53 11.48 5.87 -1.19
CA TYR A 53 10.72 4.72 -0.67
C TYR A 53 11.11 3.39 -1.33
N LEU A 54 11.44 3.43 -2.63
CA LEU A 54 11.81 2.23 -3.38
C LEU A 54 13.19 1.73 -2.96
N GLY A 55 14.17 2.64 -2.83
CA GLY A 55 15.49 2.32 -2.33
C GLY A 55 15.47 1.84 -0.89
N GLU A 56 14.84 2.58 0.00
CA GLU A 56 14.71 2.21 1.42
C GLU A 56 14.03 0.85 1.63
N LEU A 57 12.94 0.58 0.91
CA LEU A 57 12.27 -0.73 0.98
C LEU A 57 13.16 -1.83 0.44
N THR A 58 13.93 -1.58 -0.63
CA THR A 58 14.89 -2.55 -1.17
C THR A 58 15.96 -2.90 -0.14
N ASP A 59 16.54 -1.90 0.54
CA ASP A 59 17.58 -2.09 1.56
C ASP A 59 17.05 -2.90 2.77
N VAL A 60 15.82 -2.61 3.20
CA VAL A 60 15.15 -3.38 4.25
C VAL A 60 14.96 -4.84 3.85
N LEU A 61 14.46 -5.08 2.63
CA LEU A 61 14.26 -6.44 2.10
C LEU A 61 15.60 -7.19 2.02
N GLN A 62 16.63 -6.58 1.40
CA GLN A 62 17.95 -7.20 1.26
C GLN A 62 18.52 -7.57 2.62
N THR A 63 18.61 -6.59 3.52
CA THR A 63 19.21 -6.79 4.85
C THR A 63 18.48 -7.86 5.66
N THR A 64 17.15 -7.91 5.57
CA THR A 64 16.34 -8.87 6.32
C THR A 64 16.46 -10.28 5.75
N PHE A 65 16.43 -10.42 4.43
CA PHE A 65 16.55 -11.73 3.78
C PHE A 65 17.95 -12.32 3.90
N ASP A 66 19.00 -11.49 3.89
CA ASP A 66 20.39 -11.93 4.13
C ASP A 66 20.56 -12.52 5.53
N LYS A 67 19.74 -12.09 6.50
CA LYS A 67 19.67 -12.68 7.84
C LYS A 67 18.75 -13.91 7.94
N GLY A 68 18.04 -14.25 6.87
CA GLY A 68 17.04 -15.33 6.85
C GLY A 68 15.71 -14.97 7.53
N GLY A 69 15.42 -13.69 7.73
CA GLY A 69 14.24 -13.18 8.41
C GLY A 69 13.07 -12.85 7.49
N ASN A 70 11.93 -12.52 8.08
CA ASN A 70 10.73 -12.03 7.42
C ASN A 70 10.62 -10.52 7.55
N VAL A 71 10.07 -9.87 6.52
CA VAL A 71 9.63 -8.47 6.59
C VAL A 71 8.13 -8.45 6.84
N VAL A 72 7.71 -7.92 7.98
CA VAL A 72 6.29 -7.84 8.38
C VAL A 72 5.84 -6.39 8.31
N ILE A 73 4.87 -6.09 7.47
CA ILE A 73 4.42 -4.73 7.21
C ILE A 73 2.98 -4.56 7.69
N PRO A 74 2.75 -3.91 8.84
CA PRO A 74 1.43 -3.46 9.23
C PRO A 74 0.90 -2.44 8.20
N SER A 75 -0.29 -2.67 7.65
CA SER A 75 -0.79 -1.82 6.58
C SER A 75 -2.30 -1.64 6.65
N PHE A 76 -2.75 -0.44 6.26
CA PHE A 76 -4.17 -0.23 5.99
C PHE A 76 -4.58 -1.02 4.76
N ALA A 77 -5.77 -1.60 4.83
CA ALA A 77 -6.30 -2.45 3.76
C ALA A 77 -6.57 -1.69 2.46
N VAL A 78 -6.82 -0.38 2.54
CA VAL A 78 -7.11 0.52 1.42
C VAL A 78 -5.99 1.54 1.26
N GLY A 79 -5.52 1.75 0.06
CA GLY A 79 -4.48 2.70 -0.32
C GLY A 79 -3.07 2.17 -0.06
N ARG A 80 -2.63 2.14 1.21
CA ARG A 80 -1.25 1.77 1.57
C ARG A 80 -0.85 0.35 1.11
N THR A 81 -1.74 -0.62 1.22
CA THR A 81 -1.44 -1.99 0.74
C THR A 81 -1.21 -2.00 -0.76
N GLN A 82 -2.02 -1.29 -1.54
CA GLN A 82 -1.88 -1.24 -2.99
C GLN A 82 -0.59 -0.50 -3.42
N GLU A 83 -0.23 0.56 -2.74
CA GLU A 83 1.04 1.27 -2.94
C GLU A 83 2.25 0.35 -2.67
N LEU A 84 2.23 -0.42 -1.58
CA LEU A 84 3.27 -1.40 -1.28
C LEU A 84 3.36 -2.49 -2.35
N LEU A 85 2.24 -2.99 -2.84
CA LEU A 85 2.22 -3.98 -3.92
C LEU A 85 2.84 -3.41 -5.20
N TYR A 86 2.57 -2.14 -5.52
CA TYR A 86 3.16 -1.45 -6.66
C TYR A 86 4.69 -1.38 -6.54
N PHE A 87 5.23 -0.95 -5.39
CA PHE A 87 6.67 -0.93 -5.14
C PHE A 87 7.31 -2.32 -5.17
N LEU A 88 6.69 -3.31 -4.54
CA LEU A 88 7.21 -4.68 -4.52
C LEU A 88 7.24 -5.29 -5.93
N ARG A 89 6.23 -5.00 -6.77
CA ARG A 89 6.24 -5.38 -8.18
C ARG A 89 7.45 -4.78 -8.89
N GLN A 90 7.71 -3.49 -8.70
CA GLN A 90 8.83 -2.79 -9.31
C GLN A 90 10.18 -3.37 -8.84
N ILE A 91 10.36 -3.55 -7.54
CA ILE A 91 11.57 -4.16 -6.95
C ILE A 91 11.86 -5.52 -7.57
N LYS A 92 10.82 -6.36 -7.72
CA LYS A 92 10.96 -7.69 -8.34
C LYS A 92 11.24 -7.63 -9.84
N ALA A 93 10.55 -6.76 -10.56
CA ALA A 93 10.74 -6.60 -12.01
C ALA A 93 12.16 -6.09 -12.37
N GLU A 94 12.72 -5.21 -11.55
CA GLU A 94 14.04 -4.65 -11.70
C GLU A 94 15.15 -5.53 -11.07
N GLY A 95 14.79 -6.60 -10.37
CA GLY A 95 15.75 -7.51 -9.72
C GLY A 95 16.59 -6.83 -8.65
N ARG A 96 16.05 -5.85 -7.93
CA ARG A 96 16.80 -5.03 -6.97
C ARG A 96 17.31 -5.81 -5.75
N VAL A 97 16.61 -6.86 -5.35
CA VAL A 97 17.04 -7.73 -4.23
C VAL A 97 17.88 -8.88 -4.78
N THR A 98 19.16 -8.86 -4.49
CA THR A 98 20.14 -9.83 -5.01
C THR A 98 20.15 -11.11 -4.18
N GLY A 99 20.27 -12.27 -4.85
CA GLY A 99 20.26 -13.57 -4.19
C GLY A 99 18.89 -14.06 -3.71
N HIS A 100 17.89 -13.20 -3.63
CA HIS A 100 16.55 -13.50 -3.10
C HIS A 100 15.41 -13.12 -4.05
N GLY A 101 15.65 -12.95 -5.35
CA GLY A 101 14.69 -12.41 -6.32
C GLY A 101 13.31 -13.09 -6.37
N ASN A 102 13.21 -14.34 -5.94
CA ASN A 102 11.96 -15.11 -5.90
C ASN A 102 11.23 -15.07 -4.54
N PHE A 103 11.56 -14.13 -3.66
CA PHE A 103 10.90 -14.04 -2.35
C PHE A 103 9.37 -13.99 -2.48
N PRO A 104 8.62 -14.73 -1.65
CA PRO A 104 7.16 -14.67 -1.62
C PRO A 104 6.67 -13.42 -0.88
N VAL A 105 5.55 -12.88 -1.34
CA VAL A 105 4.84 -11.76 -0.72
C VAL A 105 3.42 -12.23 -0.38
N TYR A 106 3.03 -12.11 0.86
CA TYR A 106 1.70 -12.47 1.33
C TYR A 106 0.91 -11.22 1.70
N VAL A 107 -0.28 -11.08 1.13
CA VAL A 107 -1.30 -10.14 1.61
C VAL A 107 -2.29 -10.93 2.45
N ASP A 108 -2.16 -10.81 3.77
CA ASP A 108 -3.02 -11.52 4.72
C ASP A 108 -4.09 -10.59 5.29
N SER A 109 -5.01 -10.19 4.43
CA SER A 109 -6.15 -9.35 4.76
C SER A 109 -7.28 -9.52 3.74
N PRO A 110 -8.42 -10.14 4.09
CA PRO A 110 -9.57 -10.26 3.18
C PRO A 110 -10.11 -8.91 2.69
N LEU A 111 -10.03 -7.87 3.53
CA LEU A 111 -10.43 -6.52 3.13
C LEU A 111 -9.46 -5.92 2.11
N ALA A 112 -8.16 -6.12 2.29
CA ALA A 112 -7.15 -5.65 1.32
C ALA A 112 -7.30 -6.35 -0.03
N SER A 113 -7.62 -7.64 -0.05
CA SER A 113 -7.93 -8.39 -1.27
C SER A 113 -9.10 -7.77 -2.03
N LYS A 114 -10.21 -7.51 -1.35
CA LYS A 114 -11.39 -6.85 -1.95
C LYS A 114 -11.06 -5.44 -2.45
N SER A 115 -10.34 -4.65 -1.67
CA SER A 115 -9.92 -3.31 -2.07
C SER A 115 -9.04 -3.34 -3.32
N THR A 116 -8.10 -4.27 -3.40
CA THR A 116 -7.23 -4.45 -4.58
C THR A 116 -8.04 -4.78 -5.84
N THR A 117 -9.12 -5.56 -5.70
CA THR A 117 -10.04 -5.83 -6.81
C THR A 117 -10.73 -4.54 -7.29
N ILE A 118 -11.21 -3.70 -6.35
CA ILE A 118 -11.83 -2.41 -6.69
C ILE A 118 -10.84 -1.49 -7.41
N PHE A 119 -9.60 -1.38 -6.93
CA PHE A 119 -8.55 -0.62 -7.60
C PHE A 119 -8.35 -1.08 -9.05
N ARG A 120 -8.30 -2.40 -9.26
CA ARG A 120 -8.14 -2.99 -10.59
C ARG A 120 -9.35 -2.75 -11.52
N GLU A 121 -10.56 -2.71 -10.98
CA GLU A 121 -11.77 -2.48 -11.78
C GLU A 121 -11.94 -1.01 -12.17
N ASN A 122 -11.39 -0.07 -11.38
CA ASN A 122 -11.52 1.36 -11.59
C ASN A 122 -10.23 2.02 -12.11
N PHE A 123 -9.34 1.26 -12.73
CA PHE A 123 -8.02 1.75 -13.14
C PHE A 123 -8.06 2.96 -14.09
N SER A 124 -9.02 3.02 -15.02
CA SER A 124 -9.12 4.08 -16.02
C SER A 124 -9.36 5.46 -15.40
N GLU A 125 -10.08 5.51 -14.29
CA GLU A 125 -10.42 6.75 -13.61
C GLU A 125 -9.38 7.14 -12.55
N CYS A 126 -8.77 6.16 -11.89
CA CYS A 126 -7.99 6.36 -10.68
C CYS A 126 -6.47 6.27 -10.87
N TYR A 127 -5.98 5.46 -11.84
CA TYR A 127 -4.53 5.26 -11.99
C TYR A 127 -3.84 6.47 -12.64
N ASP A 128 -2.59 6.71 -12.19
CA ASP A 128 -1.69 7.66 -12.81
C ASP A 128 -1.21 7.20 -14.21
N GLU A 129 -0.44 8.03 -14.88
CA GLU A 129 0.03 7.75 -16.24
C GLU A 129 0.95 6.53 -16.30
N GLU A 130 1.80 6.33 -15.28
CA GLU A 130 2.74 5.21 -15.22
C GLU A 130 2.00 3.87 -15.03
N ALA A 131 1.05 3.83 -14.10
CA ALA A 131 0.24 2.64 -13.88
C ALA A 131 -0.67 2.33 -15.08
N LEU A 132 -1.21 3.35 -15.74
CA LEU A 132 -1.98 3.19 -16.98
C LEU A 132 -1.12 2.64 -18.12
N ALA A 133 0.13 3.08 -18.26
CA ALA A 133 1.05 2.54 -19.27
C ALA A 133 1.31 1.03 -19.05
N LEU A 134 1.41 0.58 -17.79
CA LEU A 134 1.51 -0.85 -17.47
C LEU A 134 0.26 -1.62 -17.93
N VAL A 135 -0.92 -1.10 -17.64
CA VAL A 135 -2.20 -1.73 -18.06
C VAL A 135 -2.28 -1.81 -19.58
N GLN A 136 -1.88 -0.75 -20.30
CA GLN A 136 -1.84 -0.75 -21.77
C GLN A 136 -0.85 -1.78 -22.32
N ALA A 137 0.27 -2.01 -21.60
CA ALA A 137 1.23 -3.07 -21.90
C ALA A 137 0.76 -4.47 -21.46
N ARG A 138 -0.52 -4.64 -21.07
CA ARG A 138 -1.12 -5.86 -20.55
C ARG A 138 -0.43 -6.40 -19.28
N GLN A 139 0.16 -5.51 -18.50
CA GLN A 139 0.72 -5.83 -17.18
C GLN A 139 -0.23 -5.34 -16.10
N ASN A 140 -0.37 -6.12 -15.04
CA ASN A 140 -1.16 -5.69 -13.88
C ASN A 140 -0.23 -4.98 -12.88
N PRO A 141 -0.45 -3.70 -12.55
CA PRO A 141 0.39 -2.95 -11.61
C PRO A 141 0.43 -3.54 -10.19
N LEU A 142 -0.59 -4.31 -9.82
CA LEU A 142 -0.75 -4.89 -8.48
C LEU A 142 -0.57 -6.40 -8.42
N GLN A 143 -0.06 -7.02 -9.51
CA GLN A 143 0.14 -8.46 -9.59
C GLN A 143 1.56 -8.77 -10.11
N PHE A 144 2.22 -9.74 -9.48
CA PHE A 144 3.57 -10.16 -9.85
C PHE A 144 3.83 -11.61 -9.39
N PRO A 145 4.82 -12.30 -9.95
CA PRO A 145 5.18 -13.65 -9.52
C PRO A 145 5.55 -13.71 -8.04
N GLY A 146 5.00 -14.68 -7.31
CA GLY A 146 5.22 -14.85 -5.87
C GLY A 146 4.33 -13.99 -4.98
N LEU A 147 3.34 -13.28 -5.53
CA LEU A 147 2.28 -12.67 -4.74
C LEU A 147 1.21 -13.70 -4.39
N HIS A 148 0.93 -13.83 -3.11
CA HIS A 148 -0.08 -14.72 -2.54
C HIS A 148 -1.09 -13.92 -1.73
N ILE A 149 -2.37 -14.20 -1.95
CA ILE A 149 -3.47 -13.60 -1.18
C ILE A 149 -4.01 -14.68 -0.24
N SER A 150 -4.04 -14.37 1.06
CA SER A 150 -4.57 -15.28 2.08
C SER A 150 -5.99 -14.85 2.48
N GLU A 151 -6.95 -15.70 2.23
CA GLU A 151 -8.36 -15.44 2.54
C GLU A 151 -8.81 -16.19 3.78
N THR A 152 -8.37 -17.44 3.96
CA THR A 152 -8.78 -18.30 5.07
C THR A 152 -7.90 -18.14 6.31
N LYS A 153 -8.38 -18.63 7.44
CA LYS A 153 -7.61 -18.67 8.69
C LYS A 153 -6.46 -19.65 8.60
N GLU A 154 -6.68 -20.78 7.95
CA GLU A 154 -5.72 -21.86 7.76
C GLU A 154 -4.53 -21.38 6.94
N GLU A 155 -4.78 -20.67 5.83
CA GLU A 155 -3.73 -20.03 5.01
C GLU A 155 -2.94 -19.01 5.83
N SER A 156 -3.62 -18.15 6.58
CA SER A 156 -2.97 -17.16 7.47
C SER A 156 -2.06 -17.82 8.51
N MET A 157 -2.48 -18.92 9.09
CA MET A 157 -1.67 -19.67 10.06
C MET A 157 -0.45 -20.31 9.41
N ALA A 158 -0.59 -20.86 8.21
CA ALA A 158 0.49 -21.49 7.46
C ALA A 158 1.65 -20.54 7.15
N ILE A 159 1.37 -19.26 6.91
CA ILE A 159 2.39 -18.23 6.66
C ILE A 159 3.42 -18.18 7.81
N ASN A 160 2.96 -18.30 9.06
CA ASN A 160 3.83 -18.20 10.24
C ASN A 160 4.71 -19.44 10.50
N THR A 161 4.34 -20.57 9.94
CA THR A 161 5.07 -21.85 10.12
C THR A 161 6.01 -22.16 8.97
N ASP A 162 5.87 -21.48 7.85
CA ASP A 162 6.76 -21.62 6.69
C ASP A 162 8.12 -20.94 6.98
N PRO A 163 9.25 -21.65 6.89
CA PRO A 163 10.58 -21.11 7.22
C PRO A 163 11.18 -20.21 6.15
N VAL A 164 10.61 -20.17 4.93
CA VAL A 164 11.14 -19.37 3.83
C VAL A 164 11.02 -17.88 4.15
N PRO A 165 12.10 -17.07 4.02
CA PRO A 165 12.04 -15.62 4.16
C PRO A 165 11.01 -14.99 3.20
N LYS A 166 10.19 -14.11 3.72
CA LYS A 166 9.03 -13.55 3.01
C LYS A 166 8.65 -12.15 3.44
N VAL A 167 7.86 -11.48 2.62
CA VAL A 167 7.12 -10.27 2.99
C VAL A 167 5.71 -10.66 3.43
N ILE A 168 5.26 -10.11 4.55
CA ILE A 168 3.90 -10.29 5.08
C ILE A 168 3.27 -8.91 5.23
N ILE A 169 2.25 -8.61 4.44
CA ILE A 169 1.46 -7.38 4.53
C ILE A 169 0.12 -7.73 5.15
N SER A 170 -0.21 -7.12 6.27
CA SER A 170 -1.45 -7.46 7.00
C SER A 170 -2.07 -6.26 7.72
N ALA A 171 -3.39 -6.23 7.79
CA ALA A 171 -4.14 -5.21 8.52
C ALA A 171 -4.35 -5.64 10.01
N ALA A 172 -4.52 -4.72 10.95
CA ALA A 172 -4.63 -3.27 10.82
C ALA A 172 -3.26 -2.58 10.86
N GLY A 173 -3.18 -1.40 10.21
CA GLY A 173 -1.92 -0.64 10.12
C GLY A 173 -1.38 -0.16 11.46
N MET A 174 -2.23 0.02 12.48
CA MET A 174 -1.83 0.45 13.82
C MET A 174 -1.55 -0.72 14.79
N CYS A 175 -1.56 -1.96 14.32
CA CYS A 175 -1.25 -3.16 15.09
C CYS A 175 -2.20 -3.47 16.27
N ASP A 176 -3.28 -2.75 16.43
CA ASP A 176 -4.24 -2.88 17.54
C ASP A 176 -5.25 -4.01 17.33
N ALA A 177 -5.50 -4.38 16.08
CA ALA A 177 -6.47 -5.40 15.68
C ALA A 177 -6.02 -6.18 14.46
N GLY A 178 -6.79 -7.19 14.06
CA GLY A 178 -6.60 -7.96 12.82
C GLY A 178 -5.51 -9.02 12.88
N ARG A 179 -5.25 -9.60 11.70
CA ARG A 179 -4.32 -10.72 11.54
C ARG A 179 -2.86 -10.33 11.81
N ILE A 180 -2.51 -9.06 11.61
CA ILE A 180 -1.17 -8.53 11.89
C ILE A 180 -0.68 -8.88 13.30
N ARG A 181 -1.56 -8.88 14.30
CA ARG A 181 -1.19 -9.24 15.68
C ARG A 181 -0.61 -10.66 15.80
N HIS A 182 -1.11 -11.59 15.00
CA HIS A 182 -0.58 -12.95 14.96
C HIS A 182 0.80 -12.98 14.31
N HIS A 183 0.97 -12.28 13.18
CA HIS A 183 2.28 -12.19 12.51
C HIS A 183 3.33 -11.53 13.40
N LEU A 184 2.98 -10.47 14.12
CA LEU A 184 3.88 -9.83 15.10
C LEU A 184 4.29 -10.79 16.21
N LYS A 185 3.35 -11.59 16.75
CA LYS A 185 3.65 -12.58 17.78
C LYS A 185 4.72 -13.59 17.34
N TYR A 186 4.75 -13.97 16.06
CA TYR A 186 5.71 -14.94 15.53
C TYR A 186 7.02 -14.33 15.06
N ASN A 187 7.07 -13.04 14.77
CA ASN A 187 8.22 -12.40 14.14
C ASN A 187 8.91 -11.34 15.00
N LEU A 188 8.21 -10.63 15.90
CA LEU A 188 8.74 -9.46 16.61
C LEU A 188 9.93 -9.77 17.54
N TRP A 189 9.98 -10.98 18.10
CA TRP A 189 11.04 -11.42 18.99
C TRP A 189 12.28 -11.99 18.26
N ARG A 190 12.19 -12.16 16.96
CA ARG A 190 13.22 -12.73 16.10
C ARG A 190 14.14 -11.62 15.59
N PRO A 191 15.45 -11.59 15.94
CA PRO A 191 16.36 -10.50 15.58
C PRO A 191 16.66 -10.42 14.08
N GLU A 192 16.45 -11.50 13.34
CA GLU A 192 16.57 -11.57 11.90
C GLU A 192 15.39 -10.92 11.17
N CYS A 193 14.21 -10.80 11.80
CA CYS A 193 13.01 -10.22 11.20
C CYS A 193 12.97 -8.68 11.33
N THR A 194 12.28 -8.04 10.39
CA THR A 194 12.03 -6.59 10.41
C THR A 194 10.52 -6.32 10.41
N VAL A 195 10.09 -5.35 11.21
CA VAL A 195 8.71 -4.85 11.28
C VAL A 195 8.68 -3.39 10.86
#